data_70257a1f5703cfd43e1b01b7ca59cbe1
#
_entry.id   70257a1f5703cfd43e1b01b7ca59cbe1
#
_cell.length_a   1.000
_cell.length_b   1.000
_cell.length_c   1.000
_cell.angle_alpha   90.00
_cell.angle_beta   90.00
_cell.angle_gamma   90.00
#
_symmetry.space_group_name_H-M   'P 1'
#
loop_
_entity.id
_entity.type
_entity.pdbx_description
1 polymer ?
#
loop_
_entity_poly.entity_id
_entity_poly.type
_entity_poly.pdbx_seq_one_letter_code
_entity_poly.pdbx_strand_id
1 'polypeptide(L)'
;MKITMIEAFPFDLRYKPTRDFLVSYGVIDEMRNAIVRVTTDDGVVGYGELMPLPLDNRDACIEDLKNIGKAVIGQDPYEIRELHARMDEQLSAELPSQELLLKGAIDSALYDIMGRAAGLPVYKLLGGSYNDGVPMHFSISIGSPEEMGADTAARVAEGFRTIEVKLGRFQGELDLDTEIARIAAIRESAGPDVVIVADPNIGWTVEEAIDVLPAMEEFGIYIEQPVKGLDDLEKVHRAIRSPLIADESAANTRVLAEIIQRDAADMINLKILRTGGLYEACKMLDMCEAFDIGYRHDNVIQSRLASTMMIHFSTTYQASIPDCGGTQFTRTIEDIVNDDEGVYMDGGTAKLYDPDAPGMGATPKPELLRDPIPIAG
;
A
#
# COMPACT_ATOMS: atom_id res chain seq x y z
N MET A 1 10.63 -15.01 -24.75
CA MET A 1 9.33 -14.44 -24.29
C MET A 1 9.32 -12.95 -24.56
N LYS A 2 8.24 -12.42 -25.16
CA LYS A 2 8.13 -10.98 -25.42
C LYS A 2 6.74 -10.50 -25.10
N ILE A 3 6.62 -9.33 -24.49
CA ILE A 3 5.35 -8.66 -24.23
C ILE A 3 4.71 -8.27 -25.57
N THR A 4 3.49 -8.71 -25.82
CA THR A 4 2.76 -8.45 -27.08
C THR A 4 1.56 -7.54 -26.90
N MET A 5 0.95 -7.54 -25.71
CA MET A 5 -0.28 -6.79 -25.47
C MET A 5 -0.43 -6.40 -24.01
N ILE A 6 -0.93 -5.20 -23.78
CA ILE A 6 -1.34 -4.70 -22.46
C ILE A 6 -2.76 -4.18 -22.58
N GLU A 7 -3.60 -4.55 -21.63
CA GLU A 7 -5.02 -4.18 -21.58
C GLU A 7 -5.41 -3.79 -20.16
N ALA A 8 -6.36 -2.88 -20.06
CA ALA A 8 -6.96 -2.48 -18.77
C ALA A 8 -8.45 -2.86 -18.72
N PHE A 9 -8.92 -3.26 -17.55
CA PHE A 9 -10.30 -3.64 -17.28
C PHE A 9 -10.77 -2.85 -16.04
N PRO A 10 -11.51 -1.76 -16.23
CA PRO A 10 -12.06 -0.98 -15.13
C PRO A 10 -13.02 -1.81 -14.28
N PHE A 11 -12.95 -1.63 -12.95
CA PHE A 11 -13.91 -2.21 -12.02
C PHE A 11 -14.21 -1.26 -10.87
N ASP A 12 -15.39 -1.41 -10.27
CA ASP A 12 -15.82 -0.67 -9.11
C ASP A 12 -16.24 -1.66 -8.01
N LEU A 13 -15.67 -1.49 -6.81
CA LEU A 13 -16.03 -2.27 -5.63
C LEU A 13 -16.56 -1.34 -4.55
N ARG A 14 -17.80 -1.54 -4.13
CA ARG A 14 -18.39 -0.79 -3.02
C ARG A 14 -17.99 -1.38 -1.68
N TYR A 15 -17.78 -0.51 -0.71
CA TYR A 15 -17.58 -0.93 0.67
C TYR A 15 -18.89 -1.36 1.31
N LYS A 16 -18.80 -2.25 2.30
CA LYS A 16 -19.93 -2.61 3.15
C LYS A 16 -20.42 -1.37 3.89
N PRO A 17 -21.72 -1.10 4.01
CA PRO A 17 -22.26 0.14 4.59
C PRO A 17 -21.79 0.46 6.01
N THR A 18 -21.35 -0.55 6.77
CA THR A 18 -20.80 -0.39 8.13
C THR A 18 -19.28 -0.25 8.13
N ARG A 19 -18.67 -0.05 6.97
CA ARG A 19 -17.22 -0.08 6.78
C ARG A 19 -16.71 1.07 5.95
N ASP A 20 -17.51 2.13 5.74
CA ASP A 20 -17.04 3.37 5.14
C ASP A 20 -15.79 3.83 5.87
N PHE A 21 -14.80 4.31 5.12
CA PHE A 21 -13.51 4.63 5.67
C PHE A 21 -13.28 6.13 5.66
N LEU A 22 -13.38 6.75 6.83
CA LEU A 22 -13.18 8.17 7.02
C LEU A 22 -11.72 8.47 7.33
N VAL A 23 -11.15 9.36 6.55
CA VAL A 23 -9.77 9.84 6.65
C VAL A 23 -9.75 11.37 6.60
N SER A 24 -8.60 12.00 6.86
CA SER A 24 -8.48 13.46 6.94
C SER A 24 -8.95 14.21 5.67
N TYR A 25 -8.89 13.58 4.51
CA TYR A 25 -9.26 14.17 3.22
C TYR A 25 -10.64 13.73 2.68
N GLY A 26 -11.39 12.90 3.41
CA GLY A 26 -12.76 12.54 3.04
C GLY A 26 -13.20 11.15 3.42
N VAL A 27 -14.28 10.71 2.77
CA VAL A 27 -14.86 9.37 2.94
C VAL A 27 -14.48 8.50 1.75
N ILE A 28 -14.02 7.29 2.02
CA ILE A 28 -13.74 6.27 1.01
C ILE A 28 -14.78 5.17 1.19
N ASP A 29 -15.71 5.07 0.27
CA ASP A 29 -16.85 4.14 0.27
C ASP A 29 -16.81 3.15 -0.91
N GLU A 30 -15.90 3.38 -1.86
CA GLU A 30 -15.71 2.52 -3.03
C GLU A 30 -14.25 2.53 -3.52
N MET A 31 -13.87 1.46 -4.27
CA MET A 31 -12.65 1.39 -5.07
C MET A 31 -13.02 1.49 -6.55
N ARG A 32 -12.42 2.43 -7.27
CA ARG A 32 -12.57 2.61 -8.72
C ARG A 32 -11.26 2.33 -9.44
N ASN A 33 -10.84 1.09 -9.43
CA ASN A 33 -9.55 0.67 -9.93
C ASN A 33 -9.65 0.04 -11.35
N ALA A 34 -8.55 -0.46 -11.88
CA ALA A 34 -8.54 -1.27 -13.09
C ALA A 34 -7.56 -2.44 -12.96
N ILE A 35 -7.96 -3.62 -13.46
CA ILE A 35 -7.04 -4.74 -13.68
C ILE A 35 -6.17 -4.39 -14.88
N VAL A 36 -4.87 -4.60 -14.77
CA VAL A 36 -3.90 -4.50 -15.87
C VAL A 36 -3.48 -5.91 -16.25
N ARG A 37 -3.78 -6.32 -17.48
CA ARG A 37 -3.37 -7.61 -18.05
C ARG A 37 -2.22 -7.42 -19.03
N VAL A 38 -1.15 -8.16 -18.83
CA VAL A 38 0.00 -8.21 -19.74
C VAL A 38 0.07 -9.60 -20.34
N THR A 39 0.18 -9.70 -21.69
CA THR A 39 0.24 -10.94 -22.45
C THR A 39 1.53 -11.03 -23.23
N THR A 40 2.12 -12.23 -23.30
CA THR A 40 3.36 -12.52 -24.01
C THR A 40 3.12 -13.31 -25.30
N ASP A 41 4.13 -13.38 -26.17
CA ASP A 41 4.08 -14.09 -27.47
C ASP A 41 3.96 -15.63 -27.34
N ASP A 42 4.30 -16.19 -26.19
CA ASP A 42 4.14 -17.61 -25.86
C ASP A 42 2.87 -17.88 -25.02
N GLY A 43 2.02 -16.87 -24.85
CA GLY A 43 0.71 -17.00 -24.23
C GLY A 43 0.68 -16.96 -22.72
N VAL A 44 1.79 -16.67 -22.06
CA VAL A 44 1.81 -16.41 -20.61
C VAL A 44 1.15 -15.06 -20.34
N VAL A 45 0.26 -15.04 -19.35
CA VAL A 45 -0.49 -13.85 -18.95
C VAL A 45 -0.20 -13.54 -17.48
N GLY A 46 0.03 -12.28 -17.18
CA GLY A 46 0.13 -11.78 -15.79
C GLY A 46 -0.82 -10.62 -15.55
N TYR A 47 -1.11 -10.42 -14.28
CA TYR A 47 -2.07 -9.41 -13.82
C TYR A 47 -1.42 -8.47 -12.81
N GLY A 48 -1.84 -7.21 -12.87
CA GLY A 48 -1.58 -6.19 -11.88
C GLY A 48 -2.82 -5.35 -11.66
N GLU A 49 -2.74 -4.41 -10.76
CA GLU A 49 -3.85 -3.51 -10.45
C GLU A 49 -3.41 -2.06 -10.50
N LEU A 50 -4.16 -1.25 -11.23
CA LEU A 50 -4.03 0.19 -11.27
C LEU A 50 -5.01 0.80 -10.28
N MET A 51 -4.48 1.54 -9.31
CA MET A 51 -5.24 2.44 -8.45
C MET A 51 -5.06 3.87 -8.97
N PRO A 52 -6.14 4.60 -9.27
CA PRO A 52 -6.03 5.99 -9.71
C PRO A 52 -5.68 6.93 -8.55
N LEU A 53 -4.96 7.99 -8.87
CA LEU A 53 -4.75 9.11 -7.94
C LEU A 53 -4.83 10.41 -8.73
N PRO A 54 -5.78 11.32 -8.43
CA PRO A 54 -6.87 11.18 -7.42
C PRO A 54 -7.81 9.99 -7.68
N LEU A 55 -8.51 9.55 -6.66
CA LEU A 55 -9.32 8.31 -6.68
C LEU A 55 -10.44 8.32 -7.73
N ASP A 56 -10.89 9.47 -8.17
CA ASP A 56 -11.94 9.67 -9.17
C ASP A 56 -11.41 9.83 -10.61
N ASN A 57 -10.08 9.73 -10.82
CA ASN A 57 -9.42 10.03 -12.10
C ASN A 57 -8.96 8.77 -12.87
N ARG A 58 -9.68 7.64 -12.72
CA ARG A 58 -9.30 6.36 -13.34
C ARG A 58 -9.09 6.42 -14.85
N ASP A 59 -10.01 7.09 -15.56
CA ASP A 59 -9.95 7.11 -17.02
C ASP A 59 -8.72 7.87 -17.54
N ALA A 60 -8.34 8.97 -16.88
CA ALA A 60 -7.10 9.68 -17.21
C ALA A 60 -5.87 8.82 -16.88
N CYS A 61 -5.85 8.12 -15.74
CA CYS A 61 -4.77 7.20 -15.40
C CYS A 61 -4.64 6.06 -16.42
N ILE A 62 -5.75 5.52 -16.94
CA ILE A 62 -5.74 4.51 -18.02
C ILE A 62 -5.17 5.11 -19.31
N GLU A 63 -5.47 6.36 -19.63
CA GLU A 63 -4.90 7.02 -20.81
C GLU A 63 -3.38 7.24 -20.65
N ASP A 64 -2.93 7.70 -19.49
CA ASP A 64 -1.50 7.90 -19.19
C ASP A 64 -0.74 6.56 -19.22
N LEU A 65 -1.37 5.46 -18.78
CA LEU A 65 -0.79 4.12 -18.82
C LEU A 65 -0.40 3.69 -20.24
N LYS A 66 -1.05 4.22 -21.30
CA LYS A 66 -0.72 3.92 -22.70
C LYS A 66 0.69 4.35 -23.07
N ASN A 67 1.19 5.45 -22.52
CA ASN A 67 2.55 5.90 -22.82
C ASN A 67 3.58 4.95 -22.20
N ILE A 68 3.36 4.57 -20.93
CA ILE A 68 4.24 3.63 -20.22
C ILE A 68 4.16 2.24 -20.85
N GLY A 69 2.96 1.76 -21.20
CA GLY A 69 2.76 0.46 -21.82
C GLY A 69 3.46 0.30 -23.17
N LYS A 70 3.46 1.33 -24.01
CA LYS A 70 4.17 1.32 -25.30
C LYS A 70 5.69 1.10 -25.14
N ALA A 71 6.29 1.59 -24.07
CA ALA A 71 7.72 1.48 -23.83
C ALA A 71 8.20 0.05 -23.59
N VAL A 72 7.30 -0.85 -23.15
CA VAL A 72 7.63 -2.24 -22.78
C VAL A 72 7.19 -3.27 -23.83
N ILE A 73 6.38 -2.92 -24.83
CA ILE A 73 6.00 -3.84 -25.91
C ILE A 73 7.22 -4.36 -26.68
N GLY A 74 7.24 -5.64 -26.97
CA GLY A 74 8.32 -6.35 -27.66
C GLY A 74 9.54 -6.68 -26.79
N GLN A 75 9.53 -6.26 -25.52
CA GLN A 75 10.61 -6.56 -24.57
C GLN A 75 10.37 -7.89 -23.85
N ASP A 76 11.43 -8.45 -23.27
CA ASP A 76 11.36 -9.66 -22.43
C ASP A 76 10.97 -9.28 -20.99
N PRO A 77 9.92 -9.88 -20.40
CA PRO A 77 9.53 -9.63 -19.02
C PRO A 77 10.64 -9.88 -17.98
N TYR A 78 11.61 -10.73 -18.26
CA TYR A 78 12.75 -11.00 -17.36
C TYR A 78 13.79 -9.88 -17.33
N GLU A 79 13.80 -8.98 -18.30
CA GLU A 79 14.71 -7.82 -18.34
C GLU A 79 14.16 -6.67 -17.47
N ILE A 80 13.75 -6.97 -16.25
CA ILE A 80 13.00 -6.07 -15.36
C ILE A 80 13.70 -4.72 -15.15
N ARG A 81 15.03 -4.71 -15.03
CA ARG A 81 15.83 -3.48 -14.91
C ARG A 81 15.71 -2.57 -16.12
N GLU A 82 15.79 -3.15 -17.31
CA GLU A 82 15.66 -2.43 -18.57
C GLU A 82 14.22 -1.91 -18.75
N LEU A 83 13.23 -2.73 -18.40
CA LEU A 83 11.83 -2.34 -18.46
C LEU A 83 11.53 -1.14 -17.55
N HIS A 84 12.07 -1.14 -16.34
CA HIS A 84 11.96 0.00 -15.43
C HIS A 84 12.59 1.26 -15.99
N ALA A 85 13.81 1.17 -16.57
CA ALA A 85 14.46 2.31 -17.21
C ALA A 85 13.62 2.89 -18.36
N ARG A 86 13.03 2.02 -19.20
CA ARG A 86 12.16 2.45 -20.30
C ARG A 86 10.86 3.09 -19.83
N MET A 87 10.27 2.55 -18.77
CA MET A 87 9.08 3.15 -18.15
C MET A 87 9.41 4.53 -17.53
N ASP A 88 10.54 4.65 -16.86
CA ASP A 88 10.99 5.91 -16.24
C ASP A 88 11.24 7.02 -17.27
N GLU A 89 11.67 6.69 -18.48
CA GLU A 89 11.80 7.65 -19.59
C GLU A 89 10.46 8.25 -20.04
N GLN A 90 9.34 7.61 -19.72
CA GLN A 90 7.99 8.08 -20.06
C GLN A 90 7.36 8.90 -18.93
N LEU A 91 7.97 8.92 -17.75
CA LEU A 91 7.47 9.61 -16.57
C LEU A 91 8.06 11.02 -16.46
N SER A 92 7.42 11.87 -15.68
CA SER A 92 7.99 13.19 -15.36
C SER A 92 9.25 13.05 -14.50
N ALA A 93 10.14 14.03 -14.58
CA ALA A 93 11.38 14.03 -13.79
C ALA A 93 11.14 14.07 -12.26
N GLU A 94 9.97 14.52 -11.86
CA GLU A 94 9.55 14.62 -10.44
C GLU A 94 9.07 13.28 -9.88
N LEU A 95 8.69 12.33 -10.75
CA LEU A 95 8.17 11.00 -10.39
C LEU A 95 7.03 11.09 -9.35
N PRO A 96 5.94 11.79 -9.63
CA PRO A 96 4.84 11.91 -8.69
C PRO A 96 4.18 10.54 -8.44
N SER A 97 3.60 10.36 -7.27
CA SER A 97 2.98 9.09 -6.85
C SER A 97 1.96 8.54 -7.87
N GLN A 98 1.22 9.40 -8.57
CA GLN A 98 0.29 9.00 -9.62
C GLN A 98 0.99 8.21 -10.74
N GLU A 99 2.10 8.72 -11.27
CA GLU A 99 2.84 8.06 -12.34
C GLU A 99 3.50 6.76 -11.86
N LEU A 100 3.99 6.72 -10.62
CA LEU A 100 4.56 5.52 -10.02
C LEU A 100 3.51 4.43 -9.83
N LEU A 101 2.25 4.76 -9.51
CA LEU A 101 1.15 3.80 -9.45
C LEU A 101 0.90 3.10 -10.79
N LEU A 102 1.01 3.83 -11.91
CA LEU A 102 0.89 3.26 -13.26
C LEU A 102 2.00 2.25 -13.56
N LYS A 103 3.23 2.62 -13.23
CA LYS A 103 4.41 1.75 -13.35
C LYS A 103 4.28 0.52 -12.47
N GLY A 104 3.82 0.67 -11.21
CA GLY A 104 3.62 -0.41 -10.27
C GLY A 104 2.59 -1.44 -10.73
N ALA A 105 1.56 -1.01 -11.45
CA ALA A 105 0.57 -1.91 -12.03
C ALA A 105 1.17 -2.82 -13.12
N ILE A 106 2.02 -2.28 -13.99
CA ILE A 106 2.73 -3.08 -15.01
C ILE A 106 3.76 -3.99 -14.33
N ASP A 107 4.57 -3.47 -13.40
CA ASP A 107 5.60 -4.24 -12.68
C ASP A 107 5.00 -5.48 -12.00
N SER A 108 3.86 -5.33 -11.30
CA SER A 108 3.17 -6.45 -10.66
C SER A 108 2.78 -7.53 -11.68
N ALA A 109 2.27 -7.14 -12.85
CA ALA A 109 1.93 -8.09 -13.92
C ALA A 109 3.18 -8.79 -14.48
N LEU A 110 4.33 -8.09 -14.57
CA LEU A 110 5.58 -8.68 -15.02
C LEU A 110 6.10 -9.74 -14.03
N TYR A 111 6.06 -9.47 -12.73
CA TYR A 111 6.43 -10.47 -11.71
C TYR A 111 5.47 -11.67 -11.71
N ASP A 112 4.18 -11.47 -11.95
CA ASP A 112 3.23 -12.57 -12.11
C ASP A 112 3.58 -13.43 -13.34
N ILE A 113 3.92 -12.80 -14.50
CA ILE A 113 4.40 -13.52 -15.70
C ILE A 113 5.66 -14.31 -15.39
N MET A 114 6.67 -13.69 -14.78
CA MET A 114 7.93 -14.36 -14.46
C MET A 114 7.72 -15.58 -13.57
N GLY A 115 6.87 -15.43 -12.54
CA GLY A 115 6.52 -16.54 -11.65
C GLY A 115 5.78 -17.66 -12.36
N ARG A 116 4.75 -17.35 -13.17
CA ARG A 116 4.01 -18.34 -13.96
C ARG A 116 4.92 -19.07 -14.95
N ALA A 117 5.76 -18.35 -15.66
CA ALA A 117 6.67 -18.93 -16.66
C ALA A 117 7.76 -19.81 -16.02
N ALA A 118 8.24 -19.43 -14.82
CA ALA A 118 9.22 -20.22 -14.07
C ALA A 118 8.61 -21.38 -13.27
N GLY A 119 7.27 -21.42 -13.13
CA GLY A 119 6.58 -22.38 -12.25
C GLY A 119 6.84 -22.12 -10.77
N LEU A 120 7.07 -20.86 -10.38
CA LEU A 120 7.41 -20.45 -9.01
C LEU A 120 6.45 -19.34 -8.52
N PRO A 121 6.10 -19.34 -7.23
CA PRO A 121 5.40 -18.20 -6.63
C PRO A 121 6.31 -16.96 -6.58
N VAL A 122 5.69 -15.77 -6.64
CA VAL A 122 6.44 -14.49 -6.73
C VAL A 122 7.42 -14.32 -5.58
N TYR A 123 7.07 -14.66 -4.35
CA TYR A 123 7.98 -14.48 -3.21
C TYR A 123 9.31 -15.25 -3.39
N LYS A 124 9.32 -16.37 -4.14
CA LYS A 124 10.56 -17.10 -4.45
C LYS A 124 11.45 -16.36 -5.43
N LEU A 125 10.88 -15.55 -6.31
CA LEU A 125 11.66 -14.66 -7.20
C LEU A 125 12.32 -13.50 -6.43
N LEU A 126 11.76 -13.15 -5.26
CA LEU A 126 12.23 -12.08 -4.40
C LEU A 126 13.24 -12.54 -3.32
N GLY A 127 13.57 -13.84 -3.27
CA GLY A 127 14.54 -14.37 -2.30
C GLY A 127 13.98 -15.41 -1.34
N GLY A 128 12.68 -15.66 -1.34
CA GLY A 128 12.02 -16.68 -0.53
C GLY A 128 11.16 -16.11 0.58
N SER A 129 10.54 -16.99 1.39
CA SER A 129 9.62 -16.61 2.46
C SER A 129 10.29 -16.73 3.82
N TYR A 130 10.04 -15.76 4.69
CA TYR A 130 10.41 -15.81 6.11
C TYR A 130 9.28 -16.38 6.98
N ASN A 131 8.00 -16.26 6.53
CA ASN A 131 6.82 -16.58 7.34
C ASN A 131 5.75 -17.33 6.54
N ASP A 132 4.96 -18.17 7.21
CA ASP A 132 3.78 -18.83 6.64
C ASP A 132 2.52 -17.96 6.62
N GLY A 133 2.64 -16.68 6.90
CA GLY A 133 1.59 -15.68 6.91
C GLY A 133 2.13 -14.34 7.38
N VAL A 134 1.41 -13.28 7.09
CA VAL A 134 1.81 -11.91 7.40
C VAL A 134 0.80 -11.31 8.37
N PRO A 135 1.21 -10.88 9.59
CA PRO A 135 0.35 -10.10 10.45
C PRO A 135 -0.12 -8.84 9.74
N MET A 136 -1.39 -8.51 9.87
CA MET A 136 -1.99 -7.33 9.26
C MET A 136 -2.34 -6.30 10.32
N HIS A 137 -2.26 -5.02 9.97
CA HIS A 137 -2.91 -4.01 10.78
C HIS A 137 -4.37 -3.80 10.34
N PHE A 138 -5.17 -3.27 11.24
CA PHE A 138 -6.50 -2.79 10.92
C PHE A 138 -6.55 -1.27 11.08
N SER A 139 -7.02 -0.57 10.03
CA SER A 139 -7.15 0.88 10.07
C SER A 139 -8.50 1.28 10.66
N ILE A 140 -8.51 2.00 11.77
CA ILE A 140 -9.68 2.56 12.41
C ILE A 140 -10.01 3.92 11.77
N SER A 141 -11.24 4.08 11.31
CA SER A 141 -11.77 5.32 10.76
C SER A 141 -11.82 6.45 11.79
N ILE A 142 -11.76 7.71 11.35
CA ILE A 142 -12.07 8.85 12.21
C ILE A 142 -13.49 8.73 12.75
N GLY A 143 -13.64 8.92 14.06
CA GLY A 143 -14.92 8.86 14.77
C GLY A 143 -14.83 9.54 16.14
N SER A 144 -15.84 9.40 17.00
CA SER A 144 -15.73 9.79 18.39
C SER A 144 -14.73 8.89 19.15
N PRO A 145 -14.14 9.35 20.26
CA PRO A 145 -13.24 8.51 21.08
C PRO A 145 -13.90 7.17 21.48
N GLU A 146 -15.17 7.18 21.83
CA GLU A 146 -15.93 6.00 22.25
C GLU A 146 -16.11 5.01 21.08
N GLU A 147 -16.46 5.51 19.88
CA GLU A 147 -16.61 4.68 18.68
C GLU A 147 -15.29 4.04 18.27
N MET A 148 -14.20 4.83 18.26
CA MET A 148 -12.87 4.36 17.89
C MET A 148 -12.34 3.34 18.91
N GLY A 149 -12.56 3.56 20.22
CA GLY A 149 -12.23 2.60 21.25
C GLY A 149 -13.01 1.28 21.10
N ALA A 150 -14.31 1.34 20.85
CA ALA A 150 -15.15 0.16 20.65
C ALA A 150 -14.73 -0.63 19.39
N ASP A 151 -14.45 0.02 18.27
CA ASP A 151 -13.95 -0.67 17.06
C ASP A 151 -12.57 -1.29 17.31
N THR A 152 -11.68 -0.59 18.02
CA THR A 152 -10.37 -1.13 18.43
C THR A 152 -10.52 -2.42 19.24
N ALA A 153 -11.36 -2.43 20.28
CA ALA A 153 -11.61 -3.63 21.08
C ALA A 153 -12.10 -4.81 20.22
N ALA A 154 -12.98 -4.55 19.26
CA ALA A 154 -13.48 -5.56 18.34
C ALA A 154 -12.35 -6.12 17.45
N ARG A 155 -11.47 -5.27 16.91
CA ARG A 155 -10.35 -5.72 16.06
C ARG A 155 -9.31 -6.50 16.84
N VAL A 156 -8.99 -6.06 18.05
CA VAL A 156 -8.07 -6.81 18.94
C VAL A 156 -8.64 -8.20 19.27
N ALA A 157 -9.96 -8.32 19.51
CA ALA A 157 -10.64 -9.60 19.70
C ALA A 157 -10.62 -10.50 18.45
N GLU A 158 -10.60 -9.92 17.24
CA GLU A 158 -10.42 -10.64 15.97
C GLU A 158 -8.96 -11.11 15.75
N GLY A 159 -8.02 -10.70 16.60
CA GLY A 159 -6.62 -11.14 16.56
C GLY A 159 -5.63 -10.13 15.99
N PHE A 160 -6.05 -8.92 15.62
CA PHE A 160 -5.13 -7.86 15.21
C PHE A 160 -4.25 -7.43 16.37
N ARG A 161 -2.96 -7.17 16.09
CA ARG A 161 -1.94 -6.72 17.06
C ARG A 161 -1.30 -5.39 16.68
N THR A 162 -1.61 -4.87 15.51
CA THR A 162 -1.31 -3.51 15.08
C THR A 162 -2.61 -2.82 14.66
N ILE A 163 -2.85 -1.65 15.22
CA ILE A 163 -3.99 -0.78 14.91
C ILE A 163 -3.46 0.52 14.34
N GLU A 164 -3.80 0.80 13.10
CA GLU A 164 -3.59 2.11 12.51
C GLU A 164 -4.82 2.98 12.76
N VAL A 165 -4.61 4.21 13.16
CA VAL A 165 -5.67 5.11 13.60
C VAL A 165 -5.68 6.32 12.70
N LYS A 166 -6.75 6.53 11.97
CA LYS A 166 -6.92 7.75 11.19
C LYS A 166 -7.30 8.92 12.09
N LEU A 167 -6.53 9.98 11.97
CA LEU A 167 -6.67 11.23 12.71
C LEU A 167 -6.78 12.42 11.77
N GLY A 168 -6.90 13.63 12.31
CA GLY A 168 -6.90 14.87 11.56
C GLY A 168 -8.30 15.45 11.37
N ARG A 169 -8.40 16.38 10.42
CA ARG A 169 -9.60 17.20 10.22
C ARG A 169 -10.77 16.36 9.75
N PHE A 170 -11.84 16.39 10.52
CA PHE A 170 -13.10 15.82 10.11
C PHE A 170 -14.08 16.95 9.76
N GLN A 171 -14.64 16.92 8.56
CA GLN A 171 -15.52 17.99 8.03
C GLN A 171 -14.90 19.41 8.07
N GLY A 172 -13.56 19.48 8.00
CA GLY A 172 -12.82 20.75 8.01
C GLY A 172 -12.45 21.28 9.39
N GLU A 173 -12.96 20.66 10.46
CA GLU A 173 -12.64 21.02 11.85
C GLU A 173 -11.55 20.11 12.40
N LEU A 174 -10.68 20.69 13.24
CA LEU A 174 -9.68 19.97 14.03
C LEU A 174 -9.76 20.46 15.47
N ASP A 175 -9.91 19.54 16.39
CA ASP A 175 -9.86 19.78 17.83
C ASP A 175 -8.78 18.90 18.44
N LEU A 176 -7.67 19.51 18.86
CA LEU A 176 -6.50 18.79 19.36
C LEU A 176 -6.80 17.99 20.64
N ASP A 177 -7.69 18.50 21.52
CA ASP A 177 -8.10 17.77 22.71
C ASP A 177 -8.88 16.50 22.35
N THR A 178 -9.69 16.55 21.31
CA THR A 178 -10.40 15.39 20.77
C THR A 178 -9.44 14.38 20.15
N GLU A 179 -8.38 14.80 19.44
CA GLU A 179 -7.35 13.91 18.91
C GLU A 179 -6.65 13.14 20.02
N ILE A 180 -6.28 13.81 21.13
CA ILE A 180 -5.68 13.17 22.30
C ILE A 180 -6.66 12.17 22.94
N ALA A 181 -7.93 12.56 23.10
CA ALA A 181 -8.96 11.70 23.66
C ALA A 181 -9.21 10.44 22.82
N ARG A 182 -9.12 10.52 21.47
CA ARG A 182 -9.18 9.38 20.55
C ARG A 182 -8.07 8.38 20.83
N ILE A 183 -6.82 8.85 20.90
CA ILE A 183 -5.66 7.98 21.18
C ILE A 183 -5.76 7.35 22.57
N ALA A 184 -6.19 8.11 23.60
CA ALA A 184 -6.40 7.59 24.94
C ALA A 184 -7.42 6.43 24.96
N ALA A 185 -8.60 6.62 24.35
CA ALA A 185 -9.63 5.61 24.24
C ALA A 185 -9.17 4.35 23.49
N ILE A 186 -8.40 4.53 22.44
CA ILE A 186 -7.83 3.43 21.67
C ILE A 186 -6.80 2.66 22.49
N ARG A 187 -5.88 3.34 23.18
CA ARG A 187 -4.89 2.68 24.03
C ARG A 187 -5.54 1.92 25.18
N GLU A 188 -6.56 2.51 25.82
CA GLU A 188 -7.33 1.83 26.85
C GLU A 188 -7.98 0.53 26.32
N SER A 189 -8.58 0.60 25.13
CA SER A 189 -9.27 -0.53 24.50
C SER A 189 -8.32 -1.59 23.94
N ALA A 190 -7.17 -1.19 23.40
CA ALA A 190 -6.17 -2.07 22.80
C ALA A 190 -5.35 -2.85 23.85
N GLY A 191 -5.14 -2.25 25.02
CA GLY A 191 -4.17 -2.74 26.00
C GLY A 191 -2.70 -2.39 25.64
N PRO A 192 -1.73 -2.74 26.51
CA PRO A 192 -0.34 -2.27 26.37
C PRO A 192 0.46 -2.95 25.25
N ASP A 193 0.06 -4.17 24.84
CA ASP A 193 0.85 -5.03 23.93
C ASP A 193 0.52 -4.79 22.44
N VAL A 194 -0.51 -3.99 22.14
CA VAL A 194 -0.93 -3.68 20.78
C VAL A 194 -0.16 -2.47 20.27
N VAL A 195 0.43 -2.59 19.10
CA VAL A 195 1.08 -1.47 18.40
C VAL A 195 -0.01 -0.51 17.89
N ILE A 196 0.16 0.78 18.14
CA ILE A 196 -0.70 1.83 17.62
C ILE A 196 0.11 2.74 16.71
N VAL A 197 -0.38 2.95 15.50
CA VAL A 197 0.16 3.90 14.53
C VAL A 197 -0.88 4.99 14.32
N ALA A 198 -0.58 6.21 14.72
CA ALA A 198 -1.44 7.36 14.56
C ALA A 198 -1.13 8.05 13.22
N ASP A 199 -2.10 8.04 12.31
CA ASP A 199 -1.94 8.53 10.95
C ASP A 199 -2.91 9.67 10.63
N PRO A 200 -2.47 10.92 10.73
CA PRO A 200 -3.23 12.09 10.30
C PRO A 200 -3.33 12.27 8.78
N ASN A 201 -2.66 11.46 7.97
CA ASN A 201 -2.62 11.56 6.51
C ASN A 201 -2.41 13.00 6.02
N ILE A 202 -1.28 13.62 6.39
CA ILE A 202 -0.92 15.01 6.04
C ILE A 202 -1.96 16.07 6.50
N GLY A 203 -2.85 15.72 7.42
CA GLY A 203 -3.99 16.56 7.82
C GLY A 203 -3.66 17.68 8.81
N TRP A 204 -2.43 17.73 9.35
CA TRP A 204 -2.01 18.76 10.31
C TRP A 204 -1.00 19.74 9.72
N THR A 205 -0.95 20.94 10.30
CA THR A 205 0.18 21.86 10.13
C THR A 205 1.34 21.45 11.07
N VAL A 206 2.52 22.03 10.86
CA VAL A 206 3.69 21.79 11.75
C VAL A 206 3.40 22.24 13.18
N GLU A 207 2.73 23.39 13.33
CA GLU A 207 2.37 23.93 14.63
C GLU A 207 1.38 23.00 15.36
N GLU A 208 0.31 22.56 14.69
CA GLU A 208 -0.66 21.61 15.26
C GLU A 208 0.01 20.29 15.67
N ALA A 209 0.90 19.75 14.82
CA ALA A 209 1.62 18.52 15.13
C ALA A 209 2.52 18.68 16.38
N ILE A 210 3.29 19.75 16.46
CA ILE A 210 4.18 20.02 17.60
C ILE A 210 3.39 20.28 18.89
N ASP A 211 2.20 20.88 18.79
CA ASP A 211 1.36 21.15 19.95
C ASP A 211 0.69 19.89 20.51
N VAL A 212 0.26 18.94 19.64
CA VAL A 212 -0.54 17.79 20.08
C VAL A 212 0.30 16.54 20.36
N LEU A 213 1.33 16.26 19.56
CA LEU A 213 2.07 14.99 19.62
C LEU A 213 2.79 14.76 20.97
N PRO A 214 3.38 15.75 21.63
CA PRO A 214 3.98 15.55 22.97
C PRO A 214 3.00 15.01 24.01
N ALA A 215 1.72 15.41 23.95
CA ALA A 215 0.68 14.87 24.84
C ALA A 215 0.24 13.45 24.48
N MET A 216 0.50 13.00 23.26
CA MET A 216 0.20 11.63 22.81
C MET A 216 1.36 10.65 23.07
N GLU A 217 2.57 11.13 23.35
CA GLU A 217 3.75 10.28 23.58
C GLU A 217 3.58 9.31 24.76
N GLU A 218 2.81 9.70 25.80
CA GLU A 218 2.54 8.84 26.96
C GLU A 218 1.80 7.54 26.61
N PHE A 219 1.10 7.52 25.45
CA PHE A 219 0.36 6.34 24.98
C PHE A 219 1.25 5.35 24.22
N GLY A 220 2.54 5.63 24.01
CA GLY A 220 3.49 4.72 23.37
C GLY A 220 3.09 4.39 21.93
N ILE A 221 2.91 5.42 21.10
CA ILE A 221 2.45 5.32 19.71
C ILE A 221 3.55 5.63 18.70
N TYR A 222 3.40 5.12 17.49
CA TYR A 222 4.11 5.59 16.29
C TYR A 222 3.29 6.69 15.62
N ILE A 223 3.95 7.64 14.97
CA ILE A 223 3.31 8.72 14.23
C ILE A 223 3.61 8.54 12.76
N GLU A 224 2.56 8.53 11.92
CA GLU A 224 2.71 8.40 10.48
C GLU A 224 2.30 9.70 9.78
N GLN A 225 3.19 10.25 8.96
CA GLN A 225 3.00 11.39 8.04
C GLN A 225 2.00 12.47 8.53
N PRO A 226 2.26 13.13 9.67
CA PRO A 226 1.30 14.10 10.22
C PRO A 226 1.19 15.37 9.37
N VAL A 227 2.26 15.74 8.64
CA VAL A 227 2.39 16.97 7.87
C VAL A 227 2.79 16.68 6.42
N LYS A 228 2.60 17.67 5.54
CA LYS A 228 2.90 17.56 4.12
C LYS A 228 4.36 17.87 3.81
N GLY A 229 5.02 16.96 3.09
CA GLY A 229 6.35 17.19 2.53
C GLY A 229 7.48 16.97 3.53
N LEU A 230 8.69 16.82 2.98
CA LEU A 230 9.86 16.40 3.75
C LEU A 230 10.39 17.49 4.68
N ASP A 231 10.33 18.76 4.27
CA ASP A 231 10.82 19.89 5.08
C ASP A 231 10.04 20.06 6.38
N ASP A 232 8.72 19.86 6.33
CA ASP A 232 7.86 19.96 7.50
C ASP A 232 7.93 18.69 8.34
N LEU A 233 8.08 17.51 7.69
CA LEU A 233 8.27 16.25 8.40
C LEU A 233 9.53 16.27 9.28
N GLU A 234 10.66 16.79 8.74
CA GLU A 234 11.91 16.97 9.48
C GLU A 234 11.75 17.88 10.71
N LYS A 235 10.95 18.96 10.59
CA LYS A 235 10.69 19.86 11.74
C LYS A 235 9.91 19.15 12.85
N VAL A 236 8.92 18.34 12.47
CA VAL A 236 8.14 17.56 13.42
C VAL A 236 9.01 16.49 14.06
N HIS A 237 9.80 15.74 13.28
CA HIS A 237 10.71 14.70 13.79
C HIS A 237 11.64 15.24 14.89
N ARG A 238 12.21 16.43 14.69
CA ARG A 238 13.09 17.07 15.69
C ARG A 238 12.39 17.53 16.96
N ALA A 239 11.08 17.64 16.95
CA ALA A 239 10.28 18.18 18.07
C ALA A 239 9.61 17.10 18.92
N ILE A 240 9.53 15.85 18.46
CA ILE A 240 8.83 14.74 19.12
C ILE A 240 9.80 13.63 19.52
N ARG A 241 9.34 12.70 20.36
CA ARG A 241 10.09 11.50 20.78
C ARG A 241 9.46 10.20 20.27
N SER A 242 8.19 10.24 19.91
CA SER A 242 7.55 9.10 19.28
C SER A 242 8.21 8.80 17.93
N PRO A 243 8.45 7.54 17.58
CA PRO A 243 9.00 7.21 16.26
C PRO A 243 8.12 7.74 15.12
N LEU A 244 8.75 8.44 14.18
CA LEU A 244 8.09 9.05 13.04
C LEU A 244 8.25 8.20 11.78
N ILE A 245 7.15 7.94 11.10
CA ILE A 245 7.06 7.15 9.86
C ILE A 245 6.77 8.10 8.70
N ALA A 246 7.63 8.10 7.69
CA ALA A 246 7.37 8.79 6.43
C ALA A 246 6.55 7.88 5.50
N ASP A 247 5.36 8.33 5.07
CA ASP A 247 4.47 7.62 4.15
C ASP A 247 4.41 8.31 2.78
N GLU A 248 3.61 9.33 2.61
CA GLU A 248 3.50 10.07 1.34
C GLU A 248 4.83 10.70 0.91
N SER A 249 5.69 11.03 1.86
CA SER A 249 7.02 11.56 1.56
C SER A 249 8.00 10.49 1.07
N ALA A 250 7.81 9.20 1.37
CA ALA A 250 8.74 8.12 1.01
C ALA A 250 8.42 7.47 -0.35
N ALA A 251 8.26 8.28 -1.40
CA ALA A 251 7.73 7.81 -2.68
C ALA A 251 8.72 6.97 -3.53
N ASN A 252 10.02 7.15 -3.39
CA ASN A 252 11.04 6.49 -4.22
C ASN A 252 12.43 6.50 -3.56
N THR A 253 13.39 5.79 -4.15
CA THR A 253 14.78 5.68 -3.65
C THR A 253 15.48 7.03 -3.51
N ARG A 254 15.20 8.03 -4.37
CA ARG A 254 15.81 9.37 -4.28
C ARG A 254 15.34 10.09 -3.02
N VAL A 255 14.04 10.12 -2.77
CA VAL A 255 13.49 10.76 -1.57
C VAL A 255 13.87 9.99 -0.31
N LEU A 256 13.94 8.66 -0.37
CA LEU A 256 14.47 7.86 0.75
C LEU A 256 15.93 8.26 1.10
N ALA A 257 16.77 8.49 0.10
CA ALA A 257 18.13 8.98 0.35
C ALA A 257 18.14 10.37 1.04
N GLU A 258 17.20 11.25 0.68
CA GLU A 258 17.04 12.55 1.36
C GLU A 258 16.53 12.37 2.80
N ILE A 259 15.57 11.49 3.04
CA ILE A 259 15.08 11.16 4.40
C ILE A 259 16.26 10.70 5.27
N ILE A 260 17.07 9.77 4.78
CA ILE A 260 18.25 9.25 5.49
C ILE A 260 19.27 10.34 5.76
N GLN A 261 19.65 11.13 4.76
CA GLN A 261 20.67 12.18 4.89
C GLN A 261 20.27 13.29 5.86
N ARG A 262 18.96 13.59 5.93
CA ARG A 262 18.41 14.68 6.76
C ARG A 262 17.97 14.21 8.13
N ASP A 263 17.96 12.89 8.39
CA ASP A 263 17.37 12.31 9.61
C ASP A 263 15.94 12.83 9.81
N ALA A 264 15.13 12.69 8.74
CA ALA A 264 13.80 13.32 8.69
C ALA A 264 12.67 12.41 9.16
N ALA A 265 12.96 11.13 9.37
CA ALA A 265 12.04 10.13 9.94
C ALA A 265 12.83 8.91 10.41
N ASP A 266 12.31 8.17 11.37
CA ASP A 266 12.90 6.92 11.91
C ASP A 266 12.58 5.72 11.00
N MET A 267 11.46 5.77 10.29
CA MET A 267 10.94 4.67 9.50
C MET A 267 10.25 5.17 8.22
N ILE A 268 10.07 4.25 7.28
CA ILE A 268 9.19 4.49 6.13
C ILE A 268 8.00 3.53 6.13
N ASN A 269 6.88 3.99 5.54
CA ASN A 269 5.76 3.14 5.18
C ASN A 269 5.82 2.83 3.69
N LEU A 270 6.14 1.58 3.34
CA LEU A 270 6.36 1.18 1.95
C LEU A 270 5.08 0.61 1.36
N LYS A 271 4.61 1.21 0.26
CA LYS A 271 3.46 0.76 -0.54
C LYS A 271 3.93 0.40 -1.95
N ILE A 272 3.99 -0.89 -2.27
CA ILE A 272 4.56 -1.41 -3.53
C ILE A 272 4.07 -0.63 -4.76
N LEU A 273 2.76 -0.46 -4.90
CA LEU A 273 2.20 0.22 -6.06
C LEU A 273 2.65 1.68 -6.12
N ARG A 274 2.69 2.37 -4.98
CA ARG A 274 3.06 3.78 -4.92
C ARG A 274 4.55 4.03 -5.15
N THR A 275 5.40 3.04 -4.90
CA THR A 275 6.84 3.15 -5.15
C THR A 275 7.24 2.80 -6.59
N GLY A 276 6.28 2.36 -7.41
CA GLY A 276 6.53 1.98 -8.80
C GLY A 276 6.73 0.48 -9.02
N GLY A 277 6.30 -0.35 -8.06
CA GLY A 277 6.32 -1.82 -8.16
C GLY A 277 7.34 -2.51 -7.27
N LEU A 278 7.38 -3.84 -7.34
CA LEU A 278 8.25 -4.71 -6.51
C LEU A 278 9.73 -4.41 -6.73
N TYR A 279 10.15 -4.17 -7.98
CA TYR A 279 11.56 -3.89 -8.29
C TYR A 279 12.08 -2.65 -7.53
N GLU A 280 11.34 -1.56 -7.52
CA GLU A 280 11.71 -0.35 -6.77
C GLU A 280 11.55 -0.55 -5.26
N ALA A 281 10.52 -1.25 -4.83
CA ALA A 281 10.28 -1.58 -3.42
C ALA A 281 11.44 -2.36 -2.83
N CYS A 282 11.96 -3.41 -3.52
CA CYS A 282 13.15 -4.16 -3.08
C CYS A 282 14.35 -3.24 -2.88
N LYS A 283 14.64 -2.34 -3.84
CA LYS A 283 15.76 -1.39 -3.73
C LYS A 283 15.61 -0.45 -2.54
N MET A 284 14.38 0.00 -2.24
CA MET A 284 14.13 0.84 -1.07
C MET A 284 14.39 0.08 0.22
N LEU A 285 13.93 -1.18 0.35
CA LEU A 285 14.16 -1.96 1.56
C LEU A 285 15.63 -2.37 1.73
N ASP A 286 16.34 -2.70 0.65
CA ASP A 286 17.79 -2.92 0.70
C ASP A 286 18.53 -1.67 1.21
N MET A 287 18.07 -0.46 0.85
CA MET A 287 18.60 0.78 1.39
C MET A 287 18.24 0.96 2.88
N CYS A 288 17.01 0.67 3.28
CA CYS A 288 16.61 0.74 4.69
C CYS A 288 17.47 -0.17 5.56
N GLU A 289 17.67 -1.42 5.15
CA GLU A 289 18.54 -2.37 5.85
C GLU A 289 20.00 -1.91 5.91
N ALA A 290 20.53 -1.35 4.80
CA ALA A 290 21.91 -0.89 4.73
C ALA A 290 22.19 0.35 5.62
N PHE A 291 21.16 1.17 5.90
CA PHE A 291 21.29 2.40 6.66
C PHE A 291 20.59 2.36 8.05
N ASP A 292 20.08 1.18 8.43
CA ASP A 292 19.39 0.95 9.73
C ASP A 292 18.16 1.85 9.91
N ILE A 293 17.42 2.08 8.82
CA ILE A 293 16.14 2.80 8.83
C ILE A 293 15.02 1.76 8.95
N GLY A 294 14.11 1.98 9.90
CA GLY A 294 12.95 1.12 10.06
C GLY A 294 12.00 1.15 8.86
N TYR A 295 11.23 0.10 8.69
CA TYR A 295 10.17 0.10 7.67
C TYR A 295 8.98 -0.75 8.09
N ARG A 296 7.83 -0.41 7.56
CA ARG A 296 6.62 -1.23 7.57
C ARG A 296 6.10 -1.39 6.14
N HIS A 297 5.29 -2.41 5.93
CA HIS A 297 4.61 -2.62 4.66
C HIS A 297 3.18 -2.13 4.76
N ASP A 298 2.69 -1.50 3.69
CA ASP A 298 1.31 -1.03 3.66
C ASP A 298 0.72 -1.08 2.24
N ASN A 299 -0.57 -0.83 2.17
CA ASN A 299 -1.36 -0.84 0.96
C ASN A 299 -1.85 0.57 0.60
N VAL A 300 -2.18 0.75 -0.66
CA VAL A 300 -3.08 1.79 -1.14
C VAL A 300 -4.53 1.29 -1.10
N ILE A 301 -5.48 2.01 -1.67
CA ILE A 301 -6.87 1.55 -1.81
C ILE A 301 -6.91 0.48 -2.92
N GLN A 302 -6.69 -0.76 -2.56
CA GLN A 302 -6.48 -1.88 -3.48
C GLN A 302 -7.34 -3.08 -3.14
N SER A 303 -7.63 -3.88 -4.17
CA SER A 303 -8.41 -5.12 -4.05
C SER A 303 -7.58 -6.29 -3.52
N ARG A 304 -8.22 -7.47 -3.43
CA ARG A 304 -7.53 -8.72 -3.07
C ARG A 304 -6.44 -9.10 -4.08
N LEU A 305 -6.55 -8.70 -5.36
CA LEU A 305 -5.54 -8.98 -6.38
C LEU A 305 -4.18 -8.34 -6.01
N ALA A 306 -4.15 -7.01 -5.86
CA ALA A 306 -2.92 -6.32 -5.47
C ALA A 306 -2.50 -6.63 -4.02
N SER A 307 -3.45 -6.91 -3.13
CA SER A 307 -3.13 -7.36 -1.76
C SER A 307 -2.43 -8.73 -1.77
N THR A 308 -2.76 -9.62 -2.69
CA THR A 308 -2.05 -10.90 -2.85
C THR A 308 -0.59 -10.65 -3.22
N MET A 309 -0.31 -9.75 -4.18
CA MET A 309 1.07 -9.39 -4.53
C MET A 309 1.83 -8.78 -3.34
N MET A 310 1.15 -7.96 -2.53
CA MET A 310 1.73 -7.39 -1.31
C MET A 310 2.12 -8.47 -0.30
N ILE A 311 1.31 -9.52 -0.12
CA ILE A 311 1.66 -10.63 0.77
C ILE A 311 2.88 -11.40 0.28
N HIS A 312 3.03 -11.65 -1.02
CA HIS A 312 4.26 -12.23 -1.56
C HIS A 312 5.50 -11.40 -1.21
N PHE A 313 5.41 -10.10 -1.32
CA PHE A 313 6.49 -9.20 -0.96
C PHE A 313 6.77 -9.22 0.55
N SER A 314 5.72 -9.08 1.38
CA SER A 314 5.84 -8.96 2.83
C SER A 314 6.29 -10.24 3.52
N THR A 315 6.12 -11.42 2.90
CA THR A 315 6.71 -12.66 3.40
C THR A 315 8.22 -12.73 3.18
N THR A 316 8.78 -11.93 2.28
CA THR A 316 10.20 -11.93 1.95
C THR A 316 11.02 -11.00 2.86
N TYR A 317 10.47 -9.83 3.19
CA TYR A 317 11.13 -8.83 4.02
C TYR A 317 10.49 -8.73 5.40
N GLN A 318 11.32 -8.73 6.46
CA GLN A 318 10.85 -8.64 7.83
C GLN A 318 10.71 -7.17 8.24
N ALA A 319 9.49 -6.66 8.28
CA ALA A 319 9.21 -5.29 8.72
C ALA A 319 9.60 -5.04 10.18
N SER A 320 9.98 -3.81 10.49
CA SER A 320 10.35 -3.37 11.86
C SER A 320 9.13 -3.37 12.80
N ILE A 321 7.96 -3.00 12.28
CA ILE A 321 6.67 -3.30 12.91
C ILE A 321 6.16 -4.57 12.20
N PRO A 322 5.89 -5.66 12.95
CA PRO A 322 5.46 -6.92 12.33
C PRO A 322 4.00 -6.81 11.86
N ASP A 323 3.78 -6.00 10.84
CA ASP A 323 2.50 -5.84 10.17
C ASP A 323 2.69 -5.64 8.66
N CYS A 324 1.66 -5.96 7.92
CA CYS A 324 1.47 -5.54 6.55
C CYS A 324 0.15 -4.82 6.43
N GLY A 325 0.11 -3.90 5.52
CA GLY A 325 -0.99 -2.99 5.33
C GLY A 325 -2.36 -3.57 5.12
N GLY A 326 -3.18 -2.63 5.06
CA GLY A 326 -4.58 -2.52 4.87
C GLY A 326 -5.40 -3.74 4.53
N THR A 327 -6.28 -4.06 5.41
CA THR A 327 -7.38 -5.01 5.17
C THR A 327 -8.46 -4.42 4.24
N GLN A 328 -8.12 -3.49 3.34
CA GLN A 328 -9.09 -2.77 2.50
C GLN A 328 -9.97 -3.73 1.67
N PHE A 329 -9.37 -4.80 1.13
CA PHE A 329 -10.11 -5.82 0.39
C PHE A 329 -11.20 -6.54 1.22
N THR A 330 -11.10 -6.54 2.55
CA THR A 330 -12.11 -7.13 3.43
C THR A 330 -13.32 -6.21 3.64
N ARG A 331 -13.19 -4.93 3.26
CA ARG A 331 -14.25 -3.93 3.39
C ARG A 331 -15.27 -3.99 2.26
N THR A 332 -14.91 -4.57 1.11
CA THR A 332 -15.76 -4.61 -0.08
C THR A 332 -16.90 -5.64 0.02
N ILE A 333 -18.02 -5.35 -0.65
CA ILE A 333 -19.17 -6.25 -0.74
C ILE A 333 -18.82 -7.43 -1.64
N GLU A 334 -18.16 -7.15 -2.75
CA GLU A 334 -17.78 -8.12 -3.78
C GLU A 334 -16.26 -8.22 -3.87
N ASP A 335 -15.78 -9.24 -4.56
CA ASP A 335 -14.36 -9.47 -4.81
C ASP A 335 -14.12 -9.70 -6.31
N ILE A 336 -12.91 -9.34 -6.76
CA ILE A 336 -12.51 -9.48 -8.16
C ILE A 336 -11.71 -10.75 -8.45
N VAL A 337 -11.25 -11.46 -7.44
CA VAL A 337 -10.44 -12.69 -7.55
C VAL A 337 -11.33 -13.91 -7.33
N ASN A 338 -11.02 -15.03 -7.97
CA ASN A 338 -11.68 -16.31 -7.72
C ASN A 338 -11.63 -16.71 -6.24
N ASP A 339 -12.63 -17.45 -5.75
CA ASP A 339 -12.87 -17.60 -4.31
C ASP A 339 -11.70 -18.26 -3.58
N ASP A 340 -11.15 -19.35 -4.05
CA ASP A 340 -10.07 -20.10 -3.36
C ASP A 340 -8.67 -19.73 -3.90
N GLU A 341 -8.47 -18.49 -4.36
CA GLU A 341 -7.20 -18.01 -4.89
C GLU A 341 -6.73 -16.76 -4.13
N GLY A 342 -5.41 -16.52 -4.18
CA GLY A 342 -4.78 -15.31 -3.61
C GLY A 342 -4.75 -15.29 -2.09
N VAL A 343 -4.93 -14.10 -1.50
CA VAL A 343 -4.85 -13.87 -0.06
C VAL A 343 -6.21 -14.07 0.62
N TYR A 344 -6.18 -14.61 1.85
CA TYR A 344 -7.32 -14.65 2.77
C TYR A 344 -6.88 -14.24 4.18
N MET A 345 -7.85 -13.90 5.03
CA MET A 345 -7.60 -13.57 6.43
C MET A 345 -7.85 -14.79 7.35
N ASP A 346 -6.90 -15.05 8.23
CA ASP A 346 -7.01 -15.98 9.35
C ASP A 346 -6.80 -15.19 10.65
N GLY A 347 -7.89 -14.69 11.21
CA GLY A 347 -7.84 -13.68 12.27
C GLY A 347 -7.14 -12.41 11.80
N GLY A 348 -6.18 -11.92 12.58
CA GLY A 348 -5.34 -10.76 12.23
C GLY A 348 -4.17 -11.06 11.28
N THR A 349 -4.11 -12.26 10.66
CA THR A 349 -3.01 -12.69 9.79
C THR A 349 -3.51 -12.98 8.39
N ALA A 350 -2.82 -12.44 7.38
CA ALA A 350 -3.06 -12.75 5.97
C ALA A 350 -2.24 -13.97 5.55
N LYS A 351 -2.87 -14.89 4.81
CA LYS A 351 -2.25 -16.10 4.27
C LYS A 351 -2.61 -16.27 2.79
N LEU A 352 -1.80 -17.02 2.05
CA LEU A 352 -2.11 -17.42 0.69
C LEU A 352 -2.90 -18.75 0.71
N TYR A 353 -3.94 -18.86 -0.11
CA TYR A 353 -4.68 -20.12 -0.28
C TYR A 353 -3.76 -21.25 -0.78
N ASP A 354 -2.94 -20.97 -1.76
CA ASP A 354 -1.89 -21.87 -2.25
C ASP A 354 -0.54 -21.11 -2.33
N PRO A 355 0.34 -21.26 -1.31
CA PRO A 355 1.62 -20.56 -1.29
C PRO A 355 2.60 -21.08 -2.35
N ASP A 356 2.37 -22.24 -2.95
CA ASP A 356 3.21 -22.82 -4.01
C ASP A 356 2.66 -22.52 -5.43
N ALA A 357 1.53 -21.84 -5.55
CA ALA A 357 0.96 -21.49 -6.85
C ALA A 357 1.91 -20.60 -7.67
N PRO A 358 2.14 -20.91 -8.98
CA PRO A 358 2.98 -20.09 -9.84
C PRO A 358 2.45 -18.68 -10.03
N GLY A 359 3.35 -17.70 -10.07
CA GLY A 359 2.99 -16.28 -10.12
C GLY A 359 2.49 -15.78 -8.79
N MET A 360 1.47 -14.92 -8.81
CA MET A 360 0.87 -14.42 -7.56
C MET A 360 -0.18 -15.39 -6.97
N GLY A 361 -0.55 -16.48 -7.69
CA GLY A 361 -1.58 -17.40 -7.22
C GLY A 361 -2.98 -16.80 -7.12
N ALA A 362 -3.25 -15.76 -7.91
CA ALA A 362 -4.54 -15.11 -7.98
C ALA A 362 -4.90 -14.80 -9.44
N THR A 363 -6.17 -15.03 -9.79
CA THR A 363 -6.69 -14.77 -11.13
C THR A 363 -7.98 -13.97 -11.03
N PRO A 364 -8.11 -12.87 -11.78
CA PRO A 364 -9.37 -12.12 -11.82
C PRO A 364 -10.51 -12.96 -12.36
N LYS A 365 -11.71 -12.74 -11.83
CA LYS A 365 -12.94 -13.41 -12.29
C LYS A 365 -13.18 -13.15 -13.77
N PRO A 366 -13.54 -14.17 -14.58
CA PRO A 366 -13.66 -14.04 -16.04
C PRO A 366 -14.66 -12.97 -16.51
N GLU A 367 -15.70 -12.71 -15.72
CA GLU A 367 -16.69 -11.68 -16.04
C GLU A 367 -16.12 -10.25 -16.01
N LEU A 368 -15.05 -10.00 -15.25
CA LEU A 368 -14.36 -8.72 -15.20
C LEU A 368 -13.36 -8.52 -16.34
N LEU A 369 -12.99 -9.58 -17.04
CA LEU A 369 -12.07 -9.55 -18.18
C LEU A 369 -12.79 -9.43 -19.53
N ARG A 370 -14.02 -8.90 -19.51
CA ARG A 370 -14.79 -8.55 -20.71
C ARG A 370 -14.53 -7.08 -21.05
N ASP A 371 -14.66 -6.74 -22.33
CA ASP A 371 -14.57 -5.36 -22.82
C ASP A 371 -13.24 -4.67 -22.45
N PRO A 372 -12.08 -5.21 -22.87
CA PRO A 372 -10.78 -4.62 -22.56
C PRO A 372 -10.61 -3.24 -23.18
N ILE A 373 -9.96 -2.34 -22.43
CA ILE A 373 -9.42 -1.09 -22.97
C ILE A 373 -7.99 -1.38 -23.44
N PRO A 374 -7.69 -1.32 -24.76
CA PRO A 374 -6.33 -1.52 -25.25
C PRO A 374 -5.39 -0.42 -24.72
N ILE A 375 -4.27 -0.82 -24.14
CA ILE A 375 -3.22 0.08 -23.66
C ILE A 375 -2.08 0.12 -24.67
N ALA A 376 -1.55 -1.03 -25.03
CA ALA A 376 -0.47 -1.15 -26.01
C ALA A 376 -0.43 -2.56 -26.64
N GLY A 377 0.04 -2.69 -27.89
CA GLY A 377 0.18 -3.96 -28.60
C GLY A 377 -0.41 -3.94 -29.98
#